data_4aea8e3e9f8c61c2dbabfeefb281cae5
#
_entry.id   4aea8e3e9f8c61c2dbabfeefb281cae5
#
_cell.length_a   1.000
_cell.length_b   1.000
_cell.length_c   1.000
_cell.angle_alpha   90.00
_cell.angle_beta   90.00
_cell.angle_gamma   90.00
#
_symmetry.space_group_name_H-M   'P 1'
#
loop_
_entity.id
_entity.type
_entity.pdbx_description
1 polymer ?
#
loop_
_entity_poly.entity_id
_entity_poly.type
_entity_poly.pdbx_seq_one_letter_code
_entity_poly.pdbx_strand_id
1 'polypeptide(L)'
;MVGGQHVATILFANGSYGLTGRDRQILTEIVSLHRQRGGKVRIVGHASSRTRNMDPVRHKMVNYKVSVDRAQIIGKQLMRLGLASANVVVDARSDTAPLYYESMPSGEAGNRRAEIYFVN
;
A
#
# COMPACT_ATOMS: atom_id res chain seq x y z
N MET A 1 -8.11 -13.60 -11.52
CA MET A 1 -7.79 -12.41 -11.53
C MET A 1 -8.43 -11.66 -10.65
N VAL A 2 -7.84 -10.87 -10.29
CA VAL A 2 -8.40 -10.14 -9.52
C VAL A 2 -9.00 -9.02 -10.01
N GLY A 3 -10.05 -8.95 -10.33
CA GLY A 3 -10.68 -7.80 -10.71
C GLY A 3 -10.48 -6.70 -9.73
N GLY A 4 -10.48 -5.61 -10.08
CA GLY A 4 -10.30 -4.49 -9.21
C GLY A 4 -9.98 -3.28 -10.01
N GLN A 5 -10.58 -2.17 -9.65
CA GLN A 5 -10.29 -0.90 -10.27
C GLN A 5 -9.28 -0.18 -9.39
N HIS A 6 -8.10 0.07 -9.95
CA HIS A 6 -7.08 0.85 -9.25
C HIS A 6 -7.55 2.30 -9.11
N VAL A 7 -7.58 2.79 -7.88
CA VAL A 7 -8.12 4.11 -7.59
C VAL A 7 -7.12 5.08 -6.99
N ALA A 8 -6.07 4.58 -6.35
CA ALA A 8 -5.04 5.45 -5.79
C ALA A 8 -3.75 4.69 -5.51
N THR A 9 -2.65 5.43 -5.47
CA THR A 9 -1.35 4.92 -5.04
C THR A 9 -0.81 5.88 -3.98
N ILE A 10 -0.41 5.33 -2.85
CA ILE A 10 0.23 6.09 -1.77
C ILE A 10 1.70 5.73 -1.76
N LEU A 11 2.56 6.75 -1.80
CA LEU A 11 4.02 6.56 -1.76
C LEU A 11 4.54 6.80 -0.34
N PHE A 12 5.59 6.07 0.02
CA PHE A 12 6.17 6.15 1.35
C PHE A 12 7.67 6.46 1.28
N ALA A 13 8.17 7.12 2.31
CA ALA A 13 9.60 7.31 2.48
C ALA A 13 10.27 5.96 2.78
N ASN A 14 11.59 5.89 2.59
CA ASN A 14 12.36 4.67 2.79
C ASN A 14 12.16 4.14 4.22
N GLY A 15 11.76 2.89 4.33
CA GLY A 15 11.49 2.24 5.61
C GLY A 15 10.27 2.76 6.38
N SER A 16 9.54 3.72 5.81
CA SER A 16 8.42 4.36 6.49
C SER A 16 7.07 3.82 6.05
N TYR A 17 6.08 3.94 6.92
CA TYR A 17 4.67 3.71 6.61
C TYR A 17 3.79 4.85 7.16
N GLY A 18 4.37 6.04 7.32
CA GLY A 18 3.61 7.21 7.78
C GLY A 18 2.78 7.84 6.67
N LEU A 19 1.60 8.33 7.02
CA LEU A 19 0.71 9.01 6.09
C LEU A 19 0.82 10.52 6.23
N THR A 20 0.84 11.21 5.10
CA THR A 20 0.82 12.68 5.07
C THR A 20 -0.62 13.19 5.16
N GLY A 21 -0.79 14.49 5.33
CA GLY A 21 -2.11 15.11 5.30
C GLY A 21 -2.79 14.93 3.94
N ARG A 22 -2.01 15.00 2.85
CA ARG A 22 -2.54 14.74 1.50
C ARG A 22 -3.02 13.30 1.35
N ASP A 23 -2.26 12.34 1.88
CA ASP A 23 -2.66 10.94 1.85
C ASP A 23 -4.00 10.74 2.57
N ARG A 24 -4.17 11.38 3.72
CA ARG A 24 -5.42 11.29 4.48
C ARG A 24 -6.60 11.89 3.71
N GLN A 25 -6.38 12.96 2.95
CA GLN A 25 -7.41 13.53 2.09
C GLN A 25 -7.82 12.56 0.98
N ILE A 26 -6.85 11.91 0.36
CA ILE A 26 -7.11 10.88 -0.66
C ILE A 26 -7.95 9.75 -0.07
N LEU A 27 -7.60 9.28 1.13
CA LEU A 27 -8.34 8.20 1.78
C LEU A 27 -9.76 8.63 2.17
N THR A 28 -9.95 9.88 2.55
CA THR A 28 -11.28 10.44 2.81
C THR A 28 -12.15 10.39 1.55
N GLU A 29 -11.58 10.75 0.41
CA GLU A 29 -12.30 10.67 -0.86
C GLU A 29 -12.65 9.23 -1.24
N ILE A 30 -11.74 8.29 -0.96
CA ILE A 30 -11.99 6.87 -1.23
C ILE A 30 -13.18 6.37 -0.40
N VAL A 31 -13.25 6.72 0.88
CA VAL A 31 -14.39 6.33 1.72
C VAL A 31 -15.68 6.93 1.19
N SER A 32 -15.64 8.19 0.76
CA SER A 32 -16.81 8.86 0.18
C SER A 32 -17.31 8.15 -1.08
N LEU A 33 -16.38 7.78 -1.97
CA LEU A 33 -16.72 7.04 -3.18
C LEU A 33 -17.25 5.64 -2.86
N HIS A 34 -16.68 4.98 -1.86
CA HIS A 34 -17.14 3.66 -1.43
C HIS A 34 -18.59 3.70 -0.94
N ARG A 35 -19.00 4.76 -0.25
CA ARG A 35 -20.40 4.90 0.21
C ARG A 35 -21.40 4.88 -0.95
N GLN A 36 -20.99 5.41 -2.09
CA GLN A 36 -21.85 5.42 -3.28
C GLN A 36 -21.78 4.10 -4.05
N ARG A 37 -20.62 3.47 -4.04
CA ARG A 37 -20.36 2.30 -4.88
C ARG A 37 -20.60 0.97 -4.19
N GLY A 38 -20.28 0.88 -2.90
CA GLY A 38 -20.28 -0.40 -2.19
C GLY A 38 -19.10 -1.28 -2.57
N GLY A 39 -19.16 -2.56 -2.23
CA GLY A 39 -18.11 -3.53 -2.49
C GLY A 39 -17.01 -3.46 -1.44
N LYS A 40 -15.82 -3.90 -1.82
CA LYS A 40 -14.66 -3.92 -0.93
C LYS A 40 -13.55 -3.02 -1.43
N VAL A 41 -12.68 -2.60 -0.50
CA VAL A 41 -11.46 -1.87 -0.80
C VAL A 41 -10.29 -2.79 -0.52
N ARG A 42 -9.48 -3.06 -1.54
CA ARG A 42 -8.29 -3.88 -1.41
C ARG A 42 -7.06 -2.99 -1.41
N ILE A 43 -6.16 -3.22 -0.46
CA ILE A 43 -4.93 -2.47 -0.31
C ILE A 43 -3.76 -3.43 -0.47
N VAL A 44 -2.86 -3.13 -1.39
CA VAL A 44 -1.69 -3.97 -1.66
C VAL A 44 -0.43 -3.17 -1.33
N GLY A 45 0.26 -3.58 -0.29
CA GLY A 45 1.51 -2.95 0.12
C GLY A 45 2.70 -3.52 -0.64
N HIS A 46 3.65 -2.65 -0.97
CA HIS A 46 4.88 -3.01 -1.66
C HIS A 46 6.08 -2.39 -0.97
N ALA A 47 7.27 -2.91 -1.25
CA ALA A 47 8.52 -2.38 -0.76
C ALA A 47 9.55 -2.33 -1.89
N SER A 48 10.56 -1.48 -1.74
CA SER A 48 11.73 -1.49 -2.61
C SER A 48 12.60 -2.70 -2.29
N SER A 49 13.26 -3.26 -3.28
CA SER A 49 14.19 -4.37 -3.07
C SER A 49 15.52 -3.91 -2.47
N ARG A 50 15.77 -2.59 -2.42
CA ARG A 50 17.04 -2.08 -1.93
C ARG A 50 17.09 -2.05 -0.43
N THR A 51 17.91 -2.93 0.14
CA THR A 51 18.30 -2.92 1.54
C THR A 51 19.80 -3.12 1.60
N ARG A 52 20.49 -2.26 2.38
CA ARG A 52 21.94 -2.32 2.45
C ARG A 52 22.40 -3.36 3.47
N ASN A 53 23.48 -4.07 3.13
CA ASN A 53 24.22 -4.91 4.07
C ASN A 53 23.36 -5.88 4.90
N MET A 54 22.37 -6.47 4.26
CA MET A 54 21.52 -7.43 4.90
C MET A 54 21.64 -8.78 4.22
N ASP A 55 21.63 -9.87 4.97
CA ASP A 55 21.59 -11.17 4.33
C ASP A 55 20.23 -11.40 3.64
N PRO A 56 20.15 -12.30 2.66
CA PRO A 56 18.95 -12.44 1.85
C PRO A 56 17.68 -12.78 2.61
N VAL A 57 17.78 -13.59 3.66
CA VAL A 57 16.60 -13.96 4.46
C VAL A 57 16.07 -12.78 5.23
N ARG A 58 16.97 -12.05 5.91
CA ARG A 58 16.61 -10.87 6.66
C ARG A 58 16.05 -9.77 5.75
N HIS A 59 16.62 -9.62 4.55
CA HIS A 59 16.14 -8.70 3.53
C HIS A 59 14.67 -8.97 3.20
N LYS A 60 14.32 -10.22 2.93
CA LYS A 60 12.93 -10.60 2.62
C LYS A 60 12.00 -10.35 3.79
N MET A 61 12.43 -10.66 5.01
CA MET A 61 11.61 -10.43 6.21
C MET A 61 11.33 -8.95 6.43
N VAL A 62 12.36 -8.11 6.31
CA VAL A 62 12.22 -6.67 6.49
C VAL A 62 11.29 -6.08 5.44
N ASN A 63 11.47 -6.44 4.18
CA ASN A 63 10.66 -5.92 3.08
C ASN A 63 9.21 -6.40 3.17
N TYR A 64 9.01 -7.64 3.58
CA TYR A 64 7.65 -8.14 3.79
C TYR A 64 6.96 -7.36 4.92
N LYS A 65 7.65 -7.18 6.04
CA LYS A 65 7.08 -6.44 7.16
C LYS A 65 6.73 -5.01 6.78
N VAL A 66 7.61 -4.33 6.04
CA VAL A 66 7.36 -2.97 5.57
C VAL A 66 6.13 -2.92 4.66
N SER A 67 6.00 -3.88 3.74
CA SER A 67 4.84 -3.92 2.85
C SER A 67 3.53 -4.17 3.61
N VAL A 68 3.56 -5.04 4.62
CA VAL A 68 2.41 -5.27 5.50
C VAL A 68 2.05 -4.00 6.26
N ASP A 69 3.04 -3.33 6.87
CA ASP A 69 2.82 -2.12 7.65
C ASP A 69 2.20 -1.01 6.79
N ARG A 70 2.67 -0.88 5.54
CA ARG A 70 2.12 0.11 4.61
C ARG A 70 0.65 -0.17 4.26
N ALA A 71 0.31 -1.41 4.00
CA ALA A 71 -1.07 -1.77 3.72
C ALA A 71 -1.95 -1.60 4.96
N GLN A 72 -1.45 -1.99 6.11
CA GLN A 72 -2.22 -1.92 7.36
C GLN A 72 -2.49 -0.50 7.82
N ILE A 73 -1.54 0.42 7.68
CA ILE A 73 -1.76 1.80 8.11
C ILE A 73 -2.87 2.46 7.27
N ILE A 74 -2.95 2.12 5.99
CA ILE A 74 -4.02 2.59 5.13
C ILE A 74 -5.35 1.98 5.56
N GLY A 75 -5.39 0.67 5.79
CA GLY A 75 -6.60 -0.01 6.25
C GLY A 75 -7.13 0.56 7.54
N LYS A 76 -6.25 0.83 8.50
CA LYS A 76 -6.64 1.45 9.77
C LYS A 76 -7.22 2.83 9.57
N GLN A 77 -6.63 3.64 8.70
CA GLN A 77 -7.14 4.98 8.43
C GLN A 77 -8.51 4.93 7.75
N LEU A 78 -8.71 4.02 6.80
CA LEU A 78 -10.00 3.84 6.15
C LEU A 78 -11.08 3.47 7.17
N MET A 79 -10.76 2.58 8.11
CA MET A 79 -11.70 2.20 9.16
C MET A 79 -12.01 3.36 10.11
N ARG A 80 -11.01 4.19 10.44
CA ARG A 80 -11.25 5.40 11.24
C ARG A 80 -12.18 6.37 10.54
N LEU A 81 -12.13 6.39 9.21
CA LEU A 81 -13.01 7.25 8.41
C LEU A 81 -14.41 6.65 8.20
N GLY A 82 -14.67 5.47 8.74
CA GLY A 82 -16.00 4.87 8.73
C GLY A 82 -16.17 3.66 7.84
N LEU A 83 -15.13 3.20 7.16
CA LEU A 83 -15.23 1.99 6.34
C LEU A 83 -15.28 0.76 7.24
N ALA A 84 -16.26 -0.10 7.04
CA ALA A 84 -16.40 -1.31 7.85
C ALA A 84 -15.24 -2.27 7.61
N SER A 85 -14.73 -2.90 8.66
CA SER A 85 -13.60 -3.82 8.56
C SER A 85 -13.84 -4.98 7.59
N ALA A 86 -15.07 -5.43 7.49
CA ALA A 86 -15.46 -6.50 6.56
C ALA A 86 -15.26 -6.10 5.08
N ASN A 87 -15.18 -4.80 4.80
CA ASN A 87 -14.99 -4.28 3.45
C ASN A 87 -13.55 -3.91 3.14
N VAL A 88 -12.63 -4.16 4.06
CA VAL A 88 -11.20 -3.86 3.89
C VAL A 88 -10.43 -5.16 3.70
N VAL A 89 -9.71 -5.27 2.60
CA VAL A 89 -8.84 -6.43 2.32
C VAL A 89 -7.41 -5.94 2.22
N VAL A 90 -6.52 -6.50 3.03
CA VAL A 90 -5.11 -6.10 3.07
C VAL A 90 -4.26 -7.23 2.50
N ASP A 91 -3.38 -6.87 1.58
CA ASP A 91 -2.42 -7.79 0.97
C ASP A 91 -1.04 -7.14 0.96
N ALA A 92 0.00 -7.94 0.87
CA ALA A 92 1.37 -7.46 0.87
C ALA A 92 2.19 -8.24 -0.16
N ARG A 93 2.91 -7.52 -0.99
CA ARG A 93 3.72 -8.11 -2.06
C ARG A 93 5.22 -8.01 -1.80
N SER A 94 5.63 -7.35 -0.73
CA SER A 94 7.05 -7.12 -0.44
C SER A 94 7.72 -6.43 -1.63
N ASP A 95 8.83 -6.99 -2.13
CA ASP A 95 9.55 -6.50 -3.30
C ASP A 95 9.35 -7.44 -4.51
N THR A 96 8.33 -8.30 -4.48
CA THR A 96 8.14 -9.32 -5.54
C THR A 96 7.46 -8.78 -6.79
N ALA A 97 6.90 -7.57 -6.73
CA ALA A 97 6.22 -6.98 -7.88
C ALA A 97 6.66 -5.54 -8.08
N PRO A 98 7.95 -5.30 -8.40
CA PRO A 98 8.43 -3.95 -8.62
C PRO A 98 7.81 -3.35 -9.87
N LEU A 99 7.43 -2.07 -9.78
CA LEU A 99 6.88 -1.33 -10.90
C LEU A 99 7.96 -0.60 -11.67
N TYR A 100 9.07 -0.28 -11.00
CA TYR A 100 10.15 0.52 -11.55
C TYR A 100 11.50 -0.15 -11.38
N TYR A 101 12.45 0.25 -12.21
CA TYR A 101 13.83 -0.23 -12.06
C TYR A 101 14.45 0.33 -10.79
N GLU A 102 15.07 -0.52 -10.01
CA GLU A 102 15.67 -0.14 -8.73
C GLU A 102 17.08 0.42 -8.86
N SER A 103 17.62 0.50 -10.07
CA SER A 103 18.94 1.08 -10.30
C SER A 103 18.96 2.58 -10.09
N MET A 104 17.79 3.24 -10.04
CA MET A 104 17.69 4.68 -9.86
C MET A 104 16.89 5.00 -8.58
N PRO A 105 17.27 6.08 -7.86
CA PRO A 105 16.50 6.45 -6.65
C PRO A 105 15.02 6.70 -6.90
N SER A 106 14.67 7.26 -8.08
CA SER A 106 13.27 7.46 -8.44
C SER A 106 12.51 6.15 -8.61
N GLY A 107 13.18 5.09 -9.11
CA GLY A 107 12.60 3.76 -9.23
C GLY A 107 12.34 3.13 -7.87
N GLU A 108 13.32 3.27 -6.95
CA GLU A 108 13.12 2.81 -5.58
C GLU A 108 11.95 3.52 -4.91
N ALA A 109 11.87 4.84 -5.08
CA ALA A 109 10.78 5.63 -4.49
C ALA A 109 9.41 5.18 -5.02
N GLY A 110 9.31 4.89 -6.32
CA GLY A 110 8.07 4.41 -6.92
C GLY A 110 7.64 3.03 -6.44
N ASN A 111 8.61 2.20 -6.02
CA ASN A 111 8.30 0.87 -5.48
C ASN A 111 7.92 0.89 -4.00
N ARG A 112 8.22 1.97 -3.28
CA ARG A 112 7.79 2.15 -1.89
C ARG A 112 6.36 2.67 -1.88
N ARG A 113 5.42 1.77 -2.13
CA ARG A 113 4.03 2.18 -2.37
C ARG A 113 3.02 1.22 -1.75
N ALA A 114 1.79 1.71 -1.64
CA ALA A 114 0.62 0.87 -1.46
C ALA A 114 -0.40 1.26 -2.52
N GLU A 115 -0.96 0.26 -3.19
CA GLU A 115 -1.99 0.47 -4.22
C GLU A 115 -3.35 0.16 -3.64
N ILE A 116 -4.33 0.97 -3.99
CA ILE A 116 -5.69 0.83 -3.49
C ILE A 116 -6.63 0.55 -4.66
N TYR A 117 -7.46 -0.47 -4.50
CA TYR A 117 -8.39 -0.93 -5.53
C TYR A 117 -9.80 -1.01 -4.96
N PHE A 118 -10.80 -0.68 -5.78
CA PHE A 118 -12.16 -1.10 -5.52
C PHE A 118 -12.38 -2.47 -6.13
N VAL A 119 -12.95 -3.38 -5.35
CA VAL A 119 -13.30 -4.73 -5.81
C VAL A 119 -14.75 -5.03 -5.41
N ASN A 120 -15.36 -5.89 -6.16
CA ASN A 120 -16.77 -6.26 -5.90
C ASN A 120 -16.91 -7.34 -4.84
#